data_d4f665aa3835144d73a78b733d274948
#
_entry.id   d4f665aa3835144d73a78b733d274948
#
_cell.length_a   1.000
_cell.length_b   1.000
_cell.length_c   1.000
_cell.angle_alpha   90.00
_cell.angle_beta   90.00
_cell.angle_gamma   90.00
#
_symmetry.space_group_name_H-M   'P 1'
#
loop_
_entity.id
_entity.type
_entity.pdbx_description
1 polymer ?
#
loop_
_entity_poly.entity_id
_entity_poly.type
_entity_poly.pdbx_seq_one_letter_code
_entity_poly.pdbx_strand_id
1 'polypeptide(L)'
;MTGFGIVFVKMYSKIPSFYSWQEMAKYDLPAMINRALNVSGQAQLFYVGHSQGTLIGFTGFSSNPQLASKVKMFFALAPVYTVGYVSEIIRTAAYALYPVLVSCVNTNHRL
;
A
#
# COMPACT_ATOMS: atom_id res chain seq x y z
N MET A 1 -20.97 15.06 11.20
CA MET A 1 -20.73 13.90 10.29
C MET A 1 -19.28 13.49 10.40
N THR A 2 -19.01 12.38 11.04
CA THR A 2 -17.65 11.82 11.16
C THR A 2 -17.32 11.08 9.87
N GLY A 3 -16.69 11.76 8.93
CA GLY A 3 -16.19 11.15 7.69
C GLY A 3 -14.99 10.27 8.00
N PHE A 4 -15.10 8.97 7.78
CA PHE A 4 -13.97 8.05 7.84
C PHE A 4 -13.23 8.11 6.51
N GLY A 5 -12.00 8.61 6.51
CA GLY A 5 -11.11 8.52 5.35
C GLY A 5 -10.41 7.16 5.34
N ILE A 6 -10.76 6.28 4.41
CA ILE A 6 -10.02 5.04 4.16
C ILE A 6 -9.17 5.26 2.90
N VAL A 7 -7.86 5.14 3.02
CA VAL A 7 -6.95 5.23 1.88
C VAL A 7 -6.57 3.80 1.48
N PHE A 8 -7.07 3.35 0.31
CA PHE A 8 -6.62 2.12 -0.32
C PHE A 8 -5.46 2.43 -1.27
N VAL A 9 -4.29 1.90 -0.97
CA VAL A 9 -3.15 1.96 -1.89
C VAL A 9 -3.26 0.79 -2.88
N LYS A 10 -3.87 1.03 -4.04
CA LYS A 10 -3.86 0.08 -5.15
C LYS A 10 -2.70 0.43 -6.07
N MET A 11 -1.71 -0.45 -6.12
CA MET A 11 -0.60 -0.28 -7.05
C MET A 11 -1.01 -0.62 -8.49
N TYR A 12 -0.75 0.31 -9.41
CA TYR A 12 -0.85 0.07 -10.85
C TYR A 12 0.51 -0.31 -11.41
N SER A 13 0.54 -1.33 -12.27
CA SER A 13 1.71 -1.98 -12.85
C SER A 13 2.50 -1.17 -13.90
N LYS A 14 2.38 0.15 -13.93
CA LYS A 14 3.15 1.03 -14.84
C LYS A 14 4.13 1.93 -14.12
N ILE A 15 4.69 1.45 -13.00
CA ILE A 15 5.77 2.17 -12.32
C ILE A 15 7.08 1.81 -13.04
N PRO A 16 7.92 2.79 -13.39
CA PRO A 16 9.24 2.52 -13.94
C PRO A 16 10.00 1.53 -13.04
N SER A 17 10.76 0.63 -13.62
CA SER A 17 11.46 -0.45 -12.91
C SER A 17 12.46 0.02 -11.84
N PHE A 18 12.81 1.30 -11.83
CA PHE A 18 13.68 1.95 -10.84
C PHE A 18 12.92 2.62 -9.68
N TYR A 19 11.58 2.65 -9.71
CA TYR A 19 10.79 3.25 -8.64
C TYR A 19 10.55 2.23 -7.52
N SER A 20 11.27 2.38 -6.43
CA SER A 20 11.28 1.42 -5.33
C SER A 20 10.17 1.71 -4.31
N TRP A 21 9.89 0.73 -3.43
CA TRP A 21 8.98 0.91 -2.29
C TRP A 21 9.45 2.00 -1.32
N GLN A 22 10.75 2.30 -1.29
CA GLN A 22 11.31 3.40 -0.49
C GLN A 22 10.88 4.77 -1.02
N GLU A 23 10.88 4.94 -2.34
CA GLU A 23 10.39 6.17 -2.97
C GLU A 23 8.89 6.33 -2.79
N MET A 24 8.13 5.24 -2.86
CA MET A 24 6.70 5.24 -2.54
C MET A 24 6.45 5.69 -1.09
N ALA A 25 7.23 5.19 -0.14
CA ALA A 25 7.13 5.59 1.26
C ALA A 25 7.51 7.06 1.48
N LYS A 26 8.49 7.55 0.71
CA LYS A 26 9.03 8.91 0.86
C LYS A 26 8.19 9.98 0.17
N TYR A 27 7.62 9.68 -0.99
CA TYR A 27 6.94 10.66 -1.84
C TYR A 27 5.44 10.39 -1.98
N ASP A 28 5.04 9.18 -2.35
CA ASP A 28 3.63 8.88 -2.64
C ASP A 28 2.79 8.83 -1.37
N LEU A 29 3.26 8.14 -0.34
CA LEU A 29 2.52 7.99 0.91
C LEU A 29 2.16 9.33 1.56
N PRO A 30 3.12 10.28 1.73
CA PRO A 30 2.79 11.61 2.24
C PRO A 30 1.83 12.39 1.34
N ALA A 31 2.01 12.31 0.03
CA ALA A 31 1.14 13.00 -0.92
C ALA A 31 -0.30 12.49 -0.83
N MET A 32 -0.49 11.17 -0.75
CA MET A 32 -1.80 10.54 -0.64
C MET A 32 -2.48 10.86 0.68
N ILE A 33 -1.77 10.77 1.80
CA ILE A 33 -2.31 11.09 3.14
C ILE A 33 -2.71 12.57 3.19
N ASN A 34 -1.84 13.48 2.76
CA ASN A 34 -2.14 14.89 2.75
C ASN A 34 -3.33 15.24 1.85
N ARG A 35 -3.43 14.59 0.68
CA ARG A 35 -4.57 14.77 -0.22
C ARG A 35 -5.87 14.28 0.42
N ALA A 36 -5.86 13.09 1.05
CA ALA A 36 -7.03 12.55 1.71
C ALA A 36 -7.52 13.44 2.86
N LEU A 37 -6.61 13.94 3.70
CA LEU A 37 -6.94 14.85 4.79
C LEU A 37 -7.46 16.18 4.28
N ASN A 38 -6.86 16.74 3.23
CA ASN A 38 -7.30 17.99 2.63
C ASN A 38 -8.72 17.89 2.05
N VAL A 39 -9.03 16.80 1.36
CA VAL A 39 -10.37 16.60 0.76
C VAL A 39 -11.42 16.30 1.83
N SER A 40 -11.08 15.52 2.85
CA SER A 40 -12.01 15.14 3.92
C SER A 40 -12.22 16.22 4.99
N GLY A 41 -11.30 17.19 5.08
CA GLY A 41 -11.28 18.20 6.15
C GLY A 41 -10.98 17.64 7.54
N GLN A 42 -10.46 16.39 7.62
CA GLN A 42 -10.12 15.72 8.86
C GLN A 42 -8.66 15.97 9.26
N ALA A 43 -8.38 15.98 10.56
CA ALA A 43 -7.02 16.12 11.09
C ALA A 43 -6.22 14.82 11.03
N GLN A 44 -6.90 13.67 11.09
CA GLN A 44 -6.30 12.34 11.09
C GLN A 44 -7.14 11.38 10.25
N LEU A 45 -6.50 10.30 9.79
CA LEU A 45 -7.15 9.22 9.03
C LEU A 45 -6.78 7.84 9.61
N PHE A 46 -7.48 6.81 9.16
CA PHE A 46 -7.10 5.42 9.35
C PHE A 46 -6.36 4.93 8.11
N TYR A 47 -5.20 4.31 8.31
CA TYR A 47 -4.42 3.74 7.23
C TYR A 47 -4.60 2.21 7.22
N VAL A 48 -5.01 1.66 6.08
CA VAL A 48 -5.10 0.21 5.87
C VAL A 48 -4.09 -0.16 4.80
N GLY A 49 -3.03 -0.86 5.18
CA GLY A 49 -2.02 -1.39 4.28
C GLY A 49 -2.23 -2.89 4.06
N HIS A 50 -2.17 -3.35 2.81
CA HIS A 50 -2.17 -4.77 2.46
C HIS A 50 -0.87 -5.13 1.73
N SER A 51 -0.20 -6.22 2.16
CA SER A 51 1.04 -6.72 1.55
C SER A 51 2.11 -5.63 1.47
N GLN A 52 2.53 -5.21 0.26
CA GLN A 52 3.52 -4.13 0.06
C GLN A 52 3.07 -2.79 0.69
N GLY A 53 1.76 -2.52 0.78
CA GLY A 53 1.24 -1.35 1.47
C GLY A 53 1.59 -1.32 2.96
N THR A 54 1.81 -2.48 3.60
CA THR A 54 2.29 -2.55 4.98
C THR A 54 3.76 -2.14 5.10
N LEU A 55 4.60 -2.59 4.18
CA LEU A 55 6.02 -2.21 4.11
C LEU A 55 6.18 -0.70 3.89
N ILE A 56 5.41 -0.14 2.97
CA ILE A 56 5.37 1.31 2.70
C ILE A 56 4.93 2.07 3.96
N GLY A 57 3.88 1.60 4.64
CA GLY A 57 3.40 2.20 5.88
C GLY A 57 4.43 2.14 7.00
N PHE A 58 5.01 0.97 7.28
CA PHE A 58 6.06 0.82 8.30
C PHE A 58 7.25 1.75 8.03
N THR A 59 7.73 1.79 6.80
CA THR A 59 8.86 2.64 6.42
C THR A 59 8.52 4.12 6.50
N GLY A 60 7.39 4.53 5.93
CA GLY A 60 7.00 5.93 5.90
C GLY A 60 6.73 6.51 7.29
N PHE A 61 6.03 5.76 8.14
CA PHE A 61 5.69 6.24 9.48
C PHE A 61 6.87 6.17 10.45
N SER A 62 7.78 5.20 10.32
CA SER A 62 9.00 5.13 11.14
C SER A 62 9.99 6.23 10.81
N SER A 63 10.09 6.63 9.54
CA SER A 63 11.02 7.66 9.08
C SER A 63 10.47 9.08 9.15
N ASN A 64 9.14 9.25 9.29
CA ASN A 64 8.48 10.56 9.30
C ASN A 64 7.43 10.64 10.43
N PRO A 65 7.83 11.07 11.64
CA PRO A 65 6.92 11.21 12.79
C PRO A 65 5.76 12.19 12.55
N GLN A 66 5.99 13.24 11.74
CA GLN A 66 4.93 14.19 11.40
C GLN A 66 3.86 13.53 10.51
N LEU A 67 4.26 12.64 9.61
CA LEU A 67 3.31 11.86 8.82
C LEU A 67 2.57 10.85 9.70
N ALA A 68 3.28 10.17 10.60
CA ALA A 68 2.71 9.22 11.54
C ALA A 68 1.64 9.86 12.43
N SER A 69 1.82 11.11 12.88
CA SER A 69 0.85 11.82 13.71
C SER A 69 -0.50 12.08 13.01
N LYS A 70 -0.52 12.02 11.68
CA LYS A 70 -1.75 12.12 10.86
C LYS A 70 -2.53 10.82 10.76
N VAL A 71 -1.95 9.72 11.21
CA VAL A 71 -2.56 8.40 11.19
C VAL A 71 -3.04 8.04 12.60
N LYS A 72 -4.35 7.94 12.78
CA LYS A 72 -4.96 7.57 14.05
C LYS A 72 -4.72 6.10 14.40
N MET A 73 -4.78 5.24 13.40
CA MET A 73 -4.53 3.80 13.53
C MET A 73 -4.06 3.22 12.20
N PHE A 74 -3.13 2.30 12.25
CA PHE A 74 -2.61 1.55 11.11
C PHE A 74 -3.05 0.08 11.20
N PHE A 75 -3.81 -0.37 10.21
CA PHE A 75 -4.19 -1.76 10.04
C PHE A 75 -3.28 -2.42 9.01
N ALA A 76 -2.46 -3.34 9.45
CA ALA A 76 -1.53 -4.07 8.59
C ALA A 76 -2.12 -5.45 8.25
N LEU A 77 -2.57 -5.62 7.00
CA LEU A 77 -3.11 -6.87 6.48
C LEU A 77 -2.04 -7.59 5.66
N ALA A 78 -1.84 -8.89 5.94
CA ALA A 78 -0.74 -9.67 5.36
C ALA A 78 0.60 -8.91 5.46
N PRO A 79 1.06 -8.59 6.68
CA PRO A 79 2.17 -7.67 6.88
C PRO A 79 3.48 -8.21 6.31
N VAL A 80 4.18 -7.35 5.54
CA VAL A 80 5.51 -7.61 5.02
C VAL A 80 6.45 -6.58 5.63
N TYR A 81 7.51 -7.05 6.28
CA TYR A 81 8.53 -6.20 6.88
C TYR A 81 9.81 -6.16 6.06
N THR A 82 10.18 -7.29 5.43
CA THR A 82 11.37 -7.36 4.57
C THR A 82 11.11 -8.26 3.38
N VAL A 83 11.65 -7.89 2.24
CA VAL A 83 11.58 -8.67 0.99
C VAL A 83 12.93 -9.25 0.57
N GLY A 84 13.98 -9.03 1.37
CA GLY A 84 15.36 -9.40 1.04
C GLY A 84 15.63 -10.91 0.98
N TYR A 85 14.73 -11.75 1.49
CA TYR A 85 14.90 -13.20 1.58
C TYR A 85 13.77 -14.01 0.97
N VAL A 86 13.02 -13.43 0.04
CA VAL A 86 12.04 -14.19 -0.72
C VAL A 86 12.79 -15.18 -1.61
N SER A 87 12.63 -16.49 -1.33
CA SER A 87 13.31 -17.51 -2.12
C SER A 87 12.91 -17.42 -3.59
N GLU A 88 13.85 -17.71 -4.50
CA GLU A 88 13.59 -17.74 -5.95
C GLU A 88 12.37 -18.60 -6.31
N ILE A 89 12.15 -19.68 -5.55
CA ILE A 89 11.01 -20.61 -5.75
C ILE A 89 9.69 -19.85 -5.52
N ILE A 90 9.57 -19.08 -4.44
CA ILE A 90 8.35 -18.32 -4.12
C ILE A 90 8.15 -17.21 -5.16
N ARG A 91 9.22 -16.55 -5.57
CA ARG A 91 9.18 -15.50 -6.60
C ARG A 91 8.72 -16.08 -7.94
N THR A 92 9.31 -17.20 -8.36
CA THR A 92 8.95 -17.89 -9.61
C THR A 92 7.51 -18.42 -9.56
N ALA A 93 7.08 -19.01 -8.44
CA ALA A 93 5.71 -19.47 -8.26
C ALA A 93 4.71 -18.29 -8.31
N ALA A 94 5.02 -17.15 -7.71
CA ALA A 94 4.18 -15.96 -7.77
C ALA A 94 4.03 -15.44 -9.21
N TYR A 95 5.10 -15.42 -9.99
CA TYR A 95 5.04 -15.03 -11.41
C TYR A 95 4.28 -16.04 -12.26
N ALA A 96 4.43 -17.34 -12.00
CA ALA A 96 3.72 -18.41 -12.73
C ALA A 96 2.22 -18.42 -12.42
N LEU A 97 1.83 -18.11 -11.17
CA LEU A 97 0.43 -18.10 -10.74
C LEU A 97 -0.28 -16.77 -11.05
N TYR A 98 0.45 -15.69 -11.29
CA TYR A 98 -0.12 -14.37 -11.56
C TYR A 98 -1.13 -14.35 -12.72
N PRO A 99 -0.85 -14.95 -13.91
CA PRO A 99 -1.80 -15.00 -15.01
C PRO A 99 -3.08 -15.76 -14.66
N VAL A 100 -2.96 -16.83 -13.87
CA VAL A 100 -4.10 -17.65 -13.43
C VAL A 100 -4.99 -16.85 -12.48
N LEU A 101 -4.40 -16.15 -11.51
CA LEU A 101 -5.13 -15.30 -10.57
C LEU A 101 -5.84 -14.14 -11.28
N VAL A 102 -5.18 -13.50 -12.25
CA VAL A 102 -5.78 -12.43 -13.06
C VAL A 102 -6.93 -12.96 -13.91
N SER A 103 -6.80 -14.15 -14.48
CA SER A 103 -7.87 -14.79 -15.26
C SER A 103 -9.08 -15.13 -14.39
N CYS A 104 -8.87 -15.68 -13.19
CA CYS A 104 -9.95 -15.98 -12.26
C CYS A 104 -10.70 -14.73 -11.77
N VAL A 105 -10.00 -13.63 -11.57
CA VAL A 105 -10.64 -12.36 -11.18
C VAL A 105 -11.45 -11.76 -12.33
N ASN A 106 -10.94 -11.83 -13.58
CA ASN A 106 -11.64 -11.30 -14.75
C ASN A 106 -12.87 -12.12 -15.15
N THR A 107 -12.91 -13.43 -14.87
CA THR A 107 -14.09 -14.26 -15.17
C THR A 107 -15.25 -14.00 -14.21
N ASN A 108 -14.99 -13.53 -12.98
CA ASN A 108 -16.04 -13.17 -12.02
C ASN A 108 -16.69 -11.79 -12.24
N HIS A 109 -16.22 -11.00 -13.20
CA HIS A 109 -16.80 -9.70 -13.53
C HIS A 109 -17.78 -9.75 -14.74
N ARG A 110 -18.15 -10.94 -15.19
CA ARG A 110 -19.14 -11.14 -16.29
C ARG A 110 -20.43 -11.83 -15.79
N LEU A 111 -20.94 -11.40 -14.64
CA LEU A 111 -22.31 -11.69 -14.21
C LEU A 111 -23.05 -10.40 -13.95
#